data_e0c402bfd5ecadbf1ca0968955de0e58
#
_entry.id   e0c402bfd5ecadbf1ca0968955de0e58
#
_cell.length_a   1.000
_cell.length_b   1.000
_cell.length_c   1.000
_cell.angle_alpha   90.00
_cell.angle_beta   90.00
_cell.angle_gamma   90.00
#
_symmetry.space_group_name_H-M   'P 1'
#
loop_
_entity.id
_entity.type
_entity.pdbx_description
1 polymer ?
#
loop_
_entity_poly.entity_id
_entity_poly.type
_entity_poly.pdbx_seq_one_letter_code
_entity_poly.pdbx_strand_id
1 'polypeptide(L)'
;VSGNVYAAQGTIEEVIVTAERREVNLQSVPVAVTAFTGEEMDAQGIVDIKGITERTPGFTMGVFNPGQPQFYIRGIGSNEDGAGGDQSVIVFVDEVYIGRSAGSDFDLFDLERVEVLRGPQGTLFGKNVIGGAVSLISKKPTEETVMKFEGTVGNLDERSVRGLISGELAENVYGKVSFSSRRRDGYVDS
;
A
#
# COMPACT_ATOMS: atom_id res chain seq x y z
N VAL A 1 15.55 -12.08 49.12
CA VAL A 1 15.81 -11.19 47.96
C VAL A 1 14.62 -11.33 47.02
N SER A 2 13.66 -10.38 47.09
CA SER A 2 12.46 -10.37 46.24
C SER A 2 12.81 -9.61 44.95
N GLY A 3 12.94 -10.31 43.86
CA GLY A 3 13.12 -9.71 42.52
C GLY A 3 11.76 -9.24 41.98
N ASN A 4 11.61 -7.93 41.79
CA ASN A 4 10.48 -7.37 41.04
C ASN A 4 10.67 -7.67 39.56
N VAL A 5 9.84 -8.53 38.98
CA VAL A 5 9.70 -8.70 37.56
C VAL A 5 8.83 -7.56 37.03
N TYR A 6 9.45 -6.58 36.37
CA TYR A 6 8.71 -5.60 35.59
C TYR A 6 8.24 -6.30 34.29
N ALA A 7 6.96 -6.61 34.20
CA ALA A 7 6.32 -6.92 32.94
C ALA A 7 6.36 -5.66 32.09
N ALA A 8 7.06 -5.69 30.97
CA ALA A 8 6.94 -4.67 29.93
C ALA A 8 5.49 -4.72 29.43
N GLN A 9 4.69 -3.73 29.78
CA GLN A 9 3.40 -3.47 29.14
C GLN A 9 3.72 -3.03 27.72
N GLY A 10 3.73 -3.99 26.78
CA GLY A 10 3.65 -3.67 25.37
C GLY A 10 2.31 -2.95 25.16
N THR A 11 2.35 -1.65 24.97
CA THR A 11 1.23 -0.91 24.41
C THR A 11 0.96 -1.52 23.05
N ILE A 12 -0.19 -2.20 22.92
CA ILE A 12 -0.65 -2.66 21.61
C ILE A 12 -0.97 -1.37 20.84
N GLU A 13 -0.17 -1.09 19.83
CA GLU A 13 -0.37 0.07 18.96
C GLU A 13 -1.73 -0.11 18.28
N GLU A 14 -2.62 0.84 18.48
CA GLU A 14 -3.97 0.80 17.92
C GLU A 14 -3.87 1.13 16.42
N VAL A 15 -3.99 0.11 15.57
CA VAL A 15 -4.01 0.30 14.11
C VAL A 15 -5.42 0.68 13.68
N ILE A 16 -5.58 1.92 13.23
CA ILE A 16 -6.83 2.45 12.66
C ILE A 16 -6.84 2.15 11.17
N VAL A 17 -7.93 1.57 10.68
CA VAL A 17 -8.14 1.24 9.27
C VAL A 17 -9.40 1.90 8.71
N THR A 18 -9.44 2.14 7.40
CA THR A 18 -10.60 2.69 6.69
C THR A 18 -11.46 1.61 6.02
N ALA A 19 -11.48 0.41 6.60
CA ALA A 19 -12.06 -0.80 6.02
C ALA A 19 -13.54 -0.66 5.60
N GLU A 20 -14.32 0.21 6.24
CA GLU A 20 -15.73 0.46 5.92
C GLU A 20 -15.98 1.89 5.44
N ARG A 21 -14.99 2.55 4.83
CA ARG A 21 -14.99 4.00 4.55
C ARG A 21 -15.20 4.83 5.83
N ARG A 22 -14.80 4.27 6.96
CA ARG A 22 -14.79 4.90 8.27
C ARG A 22 -13.51 4.47 8.97
N GLU A 23 -12.94 5.37 9.73
CA GLU A 23 -11.82 5.06 10.62
C GLU A 23 -12.34 4.18 11.76
N VAL A 24 -11.91 2.94 11.79
CA VAL A 24 -12.27 1.96 12.83
C VAL A 24 -11.02 1.21 13.27
N ASN A 25 -11.02 0.76 14.50
CA ASN A 25 -9.96 -0.09 15.01
C ASN A 25 -9.95 -1.42 14.25
N LEU A 26 -8.78 -1.83 13.73
CA LEU A 26 -8.58 -3.08 12.99
C LEU A 26 -9.20 -4.30 13.67
N GLN A 27 -9.14 -4.36 15.01
CA GLN A 27 -9.67 -5.47 15.80
C GLN A 27 -11.20 -5.51 15.86
N SER A 28 -11.87 -4.40 15.57
CA SER A 28 -13.34 -4.29 15.60
C SER A 28 -14.01 -4.50 14.25
N VAL A 29 -13.21 -4.61 13.17
CA VAL A 29 -13.73 -4.79 11.80
C VAL A 29 -14.17 -6.24 11.59
N PRO A 30 -15.42 -6.50 11.17
CA PRO A 30 -15.92 -7.86 10.93
C PRO A 30 -15.38 -8.50 9.65
N VAL A 31 -14.43 -7.88 8.99
CA VAL A 31 -13.79 -8.31 7.73
C VAL A 31 -12.34 -8.67 7.98
N ALA A 32 -11.82 -9.67 7.24
CA ALA A 32 -10.41 -10.02 7.31
C ALA A 32 -9.56 -8.93 6.65
N VAL A 33 -9.01 -8.03 7.43
CA VAL A 33 -8.11 -6.95 7.02
C VAL A 33 -6.69 -7.27 7.45
N THR A 34 -5.72 -6.96 6.59
CA THR A 34 -4.30 -6.86 6.93
C THR A 34 -3.87 -5.45 6.62
N ALA A 35 -3.29 -4.75 7.59
CA ALA A 35 -2.78 -3.40 7.42
C ALA A 35 -1.27 -3.40 7.64
N PHE A 36 -0.57 -2.56 6.89
CA PHE A 36 0.86 -2.27 7.02
C PHE A 36 1.01 -0.77 7.15
N THR A 37 1.55 -0.30 8.24
CA THR A 37 1.88 1.12 8.42
C THR A 37 3.10 1.51 7.59
N GLY A 38 3.26 2.81 7.29
CA GLY A 38 4.44 3.31 6.58
C GLY A 38 5.75 2.99 7.30
N GLU A 39 5.73 3.04 8.64
CA GLU A 39 6.90 2.71 9.47
C GLU A 39 7.24 1.21 9.40
N GLU A 40 6.23 0.34 9.46
CA GLU A 40 6.44 -1.11 9.29
C GLU A 40 6.96 -1.44 7.89
N MET A 41 6.45 -0.79 6.86
CA MET A 41 6.92 -0.97 5.48
C MET A 41 8.39 -0.52 5.34
N ASP A 42 8.74 0.65 5.85
CA ASP A 42 10.12 1.15 5.86
C ASP A 42 11.05 0.19 6.62
N ALA A 43 10.66 -0.26 7.82
CA ALA A 43 11.46 -1.17 8.67
C ALA A 43 11.66 -2.55 8.03
N GLN A 44 10.68 -3.05 7.27
CA GLN A 44 10.73 -4.35 6.59
C GLN A 44 11.28 -4.26 5.16
N GLY A 45 11.65 -3.08 4.68
CA GLY A 45 12.13 -2.87 3.32
C GLY A 45 11.07 -3.15 2.24
N ILE A 46 9.80 -2.91 2.54
CA ILE A 46 8.70 -3.07 1.60
C ILE A 46 8.59 -1.78 0.77
N VAL A 47 8.99 -1.86 -0.49
CA VAL A 47 9.08 -0.68 -1.38
C VAL A 47 8.02 -0.68 -2.48
N ASP A 48 7.35 -1.82 -2.70
CA ASP A 48 6.36 -2.00 -3.75
C ASP A 48 5.23 -2.94 -3.29
N ILE A 49 4.17 -3.00 -4.08
CA ILE A 49 2.99 -3.82 -3.75
C ILE A 49 3.30 -5.32 -3.75
N LYS A 50 4.36 -5.75 -4.45
CA LYS A 50 4.82 -7.12 -4.43
C LYS A 50 5.27 -7.52 -3.02
N GLY A 51 6.00 -6.65 -2.32
CA GLY A 51 6.40 -6.87 -0.93
C GLY A 51 5.20 -7.06 0.02
N ILE A 52 4.08 -6.38 -0.24
CA ILE A 52 2.81 -6.56 0.48
C ILE A 52 2.21 -7.95 0.18
N THR A 53 2.21 -8.38 -1.10
CA THR A 53 1.66 -9.70 -1.45
C THR A 53 2.41 -10.84 -0.77
N GLU A 54 3.72 -10.75 -0.67
CA GLU A 54 4.58 -11.77 -0.05
C GLU A 54 4.31 -11.93 1.47
N ARG A 55 3.76 -10.89 2.12
CA ARG A 55 3.50 -10.85 3.57
C ARG A 55 2.02 -10.98 3.94
N THR A 56 1.13 -10.97 2.95
CA THR A 56 -0.31 -11.11 3.19
C THR A 56 -0.77 -12.52 2.79
N PRO A 57 -1.16 -13.38 3.74
CA PRO A 57 -1.62 -14.72 3.42
C PRO A 57 -2.80 -14.74 2.46
N GLY A 58 -2.66 -15.49 1.37
CA GLY A 58 -3.69 -15.64 0.34
C GLY A 58 -3.81 -14.45 -0.60
N PHE A 59 -2.89 -13.48 -0.55
CA PHE A 59 -2.77 -12.42 -1.53
C PHE A 59 -1.58 -12.72 -2.44
N THR A 60 -1.81 -12.80 -3.73
CA THR A 60 -0.79 -13.10 -4.73
C THR A 60 -0.89 -12.12 -5.90
N MET A 61 0.22 -11.95 -6.59
CA MET A 61 0.32 -11.09 -7.76
C MET A 61 0.88 -11.88 -8.94
N GLY A 62 0.18 -11.82 -10.07
CA GLY A 62 0.69 -12.21 -11.37
C GLY A 62 1.11 -10.98 -12.18
N VAL A 63 2.09 -11.12 -13.06
CA VAL A 63 2.48 -10.09 -14.00
C VAL A 63 2.38 -10.68 -15.40
N PHE A 64 1.38 -10.26 -16.16
CA PHE A 64 1.21 -10.70 -17.55
C PHE A 64 2.02 -9.82 -18.51
N ASN A 65 1.95 -8.50 -18.28
CA ASN A 65 2.77 -7.52 -18.98
C ASN A 65 3.51 -6.62 -17.97
N PRO A 66 4.70 -6.12 -18.29
CA PRO A 66 5.39 -5.14 -17.46
C PRO A 66 4.48 -3.94 -17.12
N GLY A 67 4.40 -3.58 -15.83
CA GLY A 67 3.55 -2.48 -15.35
C GLY A 67 2.05 -2.78 -15.32
N GLN A 68 1.65 -4.05 -15.48
CA GLN A 68 0.25 -4.50 -15.40
C GLN A 68 0.13 -5.66 -14.40
N PRO A 69 0.26 -5.41 -13.10
CA PRO A 69 0.07 -6.43 -12.09
C PRO A 69 -1.39 -6.87 -12.03
N GLN A 70 -1.59 -8.17 -11.86
CA GLN A 70 -2.89 -8.79 -11.64
C GLN A 70 -2.93 -9.35 -10.23
N PHE A 71 -3.92 -8.93 -9.45
CA PHE A 71 -4.04 -9.29 -8.06
C PHE A 71 -5.07 -10.40 -7.86
N TYR A 72 -4.71 -11.34 -6.97
CA TYR A 72 -5.56 -12.46 -6.57
C TYR A 72 -5.62 -12.52 -5.06
N ILE A 73 -6.83 -12.56 -4.50
CA ILE A 73 -7.03 -12.77 -3.07
C ILE A 73 -7.80 -14.07 -2.90
N ARG A 74 -7.24 -15.02 -2.15
CA ARG A 74 -7.80 -16.38 -1.95
C ARG A 74 -8.11 -17.09 -3.27
N GLY A 75 -7.27 -16.87 -4.29
CA GLY A 75 -7.44 -17.43 -5.63
C GLY A 75 -8.47 -16.72 -6.51
N ILE A 76 -9.15 -15.69 -6.01
CA ILE A 76 -10.09 -14.86 -6.78
C ILE A 76 -9.35 -13.68 -7.34
N GLY A 77 -9.34 -13.54 -8.65
CA GLY A 77 -8.71 -12.45 -9.40
C GLY A 77 -9.27 -12.41 -10.81
N SER A 78 -8.80 -11.48 -11.61
CA SER A 78 -9.19 -11.34 -13.02
C SER A 78 -7.94 -11.27 -13.90
N ASN A 79 -7.95 -12.01 -15.01
CA ASN A 79 -6.91 -11.98 -16.05
C ASN A 79 -7.30 -11.05 -17.21
N GLU A 80 -8.31 -10.23 -17.04
CA GLU A 80 -8.82 -9.35 -18.07
C GLU A 80 -7.95 -8.10 -18.18
N ASP A 81 -7.20 -7.99 -19.27
CA ASP A 81 -6.37 -6.81 -19.60
C ASP A 81 -7.08 -5.85 -20.55
N GLY A 82 -8.25 -6.23 -21.06
CA GLY A 82 -9.06 -5.46 -22.00
C GLY A 82 -9.62 -4.17 -21.44
N ALA A 83 -9.91 -3.21 -22.31
CA ALA A 83 -10.49 -1.92 -21.93
C ALA A 83 -11.89 -2.04 -21.28
N GLY A 84 -12.56 -3.19 -21.40
CA GLY A 84 -13.86 -3.50 -20.81
C GLY A 84 -13.81 -4.51 -19.68
N GLY A 85 -12.62 -4.99 -19.30
CA GLY A 85 -12.44 -5.96 -18.21
C GLY A 85 -12.46 -5.30 -16.85
N ASP A 86 -13.28 -5.83 -15.95
CA ASP A 86 -13.33 -5.38 -14.56
C ASP A 86 -12.43 -6.27 -13.68
N GLN A 87 -11.60 -5.66 -12.86
CA GLN A 87 -10.76 -6.36 -11.90
C GLN A 87 -11.59 -6.87 -10.72
N SER A 88 -11.37 -8.13 -10.32
CA SER A 88 -12.04 -8.73 -9.14
C SER A 88 -11.40 -8.34 -7.81
N VAL A 89 -10.13 -7.95 -7.83
CA VAL A 89 -9.41 -7.31 -6.73
C VAL A 89 -9.08 -5.89 -7.15
N ILE A 90 -9.60 -4.93 -6.41
CA ILE A 90 -9.57 -3.52 -6.78
C ILE A 90 -8.56 -2.77 -5.94
N VAL A 91 -7.84 -1.85 -6.58
CA VAL A 91 -6.91 -0.93 -5.90
C VAL A 91 -7.56 0.45 -5.79
N PHE A 92 -7.46 1.02 -4.60
CA PHE A 92 -7.83 2.40 -4.31
C PHE A 92 -6.59 3.18 -3.87
N VAL A 93 -6.48 4.41 -4.31
CA VAL A 93 -5.50 5.38 -3.82
C VAL A 93 -6.28 6.57 -3.28
N ASP A 94 -6.16 6.83 -1.98
CA ASP A 94 -6.90 7.89 -1.29
C ASP A 94 -8.40 7.89 -1.67
N GLU A 95 -9.03 6.71 -1.59
CA GLU A 95 -10.42 6.42 -1.96
C GLU A 95 -10.75 6.52 -3.46
N VAL A 96 -9.80 6.90 -4.31
CA VAL A 96 -9.98 6.93 -5.76
C VAL A 96 -9.78 5.54 -6.35
N TYR A 97 -10.77 5.06 -7.07
CA TYR A 97 -10.76 3.77 -7.74
C TYR A 97 -9.77 3.74 -8.92
N ILE A 98 -8.86 2.78 -8.91
CA ILE A 98 -7.94 2.52 -10.02
C ILE A 98 -8.50 1.38 -10.86
N GLY A 99 -9.17 1.73 -11.94
CA GLY A 99 -9.97 0.80 -12.75
C GLY A 99 -9.17 -0.12 -13.68
N ARG A 100 -7.86 0.03 -13.76
CA ARG A 100 -7.01 -0.76 -14.67
C ARG A 100 -5.77 -1.26 -13.96
N SER A 101 -5.33 -2.47 -14.31
CA SER A 101 -4.06 -3.03 -13.84
C SER A 101 -2.86 -2.17 -14.31
N ALA A 102 -2.93 -1.60 -15.53
CA ALA A 102 -2.00 -0.59 -15.97
C ALA A 102 -2.12 0.67 -15.10
N GLY A 103 -1.15 0.92 -14.25
CA GLY A 103 -1.17 1.99 -13.25
C GLY A 103 -1.43 1.51 -11.82
N SER A 104 -1.53 0.20 -11.60
CA SER A 104 -1.58 -0.41 -10.26
C SER A 104 -0.20 -0.83 -9.71
N ASP A 105 0.86 -0.53 -10.44
CA ASP A 105 2.24 -0.72 -10.00
C ASP A 105 2.70 0.55 -9.26
N PHE A 106 2.34 0.62 -7.98
CA PHE A 106 2.62 1.78 -7.14
C PHE A 106 3.91 1.59 -6.37
N ASP A 107 4.71 2.65 -6.31
CA ASP A 107 5.74 2.84 -5.31
C ASP A 107 5.06 3.19 -3.98
N LEU A 108 5.38 2.45 -2.92
CA LEU A 108 4.78 2.63 -1.59
C LEU A 108 5.47 3.73 -0.78
N PHE A 109 6.29 4.56 -1.43
CA PHE A 109 6.91 5.72 -0.82
C PHE A 109 5.86 6.75 -0.43
N ASP A 110 5.99 7.33 0.75
CA ASP A 110 5.10 8.37 1.25
C ASP A 110 3.64 7.92 1.54
N LEU A 111 3.44 6.64 1.77
CA LEU A 111 2.16 6.15 2.28
C LEU A 111 2.12 6.20 3.81
N GLU A 112 0.95 6.50 4.34
CA GLU A 112 0.63 6.34 5.75
C GLU A 112 0.45 4.87 6.09
N ARG A 113 -0.32 4.16 5.25
CA ARG A 113 -0.57 2.73 5.38
C ARG A 113 -1.10 2.11 4.09
N VAL A 114 -1.01 0.79 4.03
CA VAL A 114 -1.65 -0.06 3.03
C VAL A 114 -2.60 -1.01 3.74
N GLU A 115 -3.83 -1.09 3.27
CA GLU A 115 -4.84 -2.00 3.81
C GLU A 115 -5.23 -3.03 2.74
N VAL A 116 -5.22 -4.31 3.09
CA VAL A 116 -5.67 -5.41 2.24
C VAL A 116 -6.93 -6.03 2.83
N LEU A 117 -8.06 -5.76 2.22
CA LEU A 117 -9.37 -6.28 2.60
C LEU A 117 -9.63 -7.57 1.81
N ARG A 118 -9.79 -8.67 2.52
CA ARG A 118 -9.90 -10.01 1.92
C ARG A 118 -11.33 -10.51 1.92
N GLY A 119 -11.89 -10.69 0.75
CA GLY A 119 -13.25 -11.18 0.52
C GLY A 119 -14.17 -10.12 -0.11
N PRO A 120 -15.42 -10.51 -0.43
CA PRO A 120 -16.34 -9.63 -1.15
C PRO A 120 -16.66 -8.35 -0.36
N GLN A 121 -16.49 -7.21 -1.00
CA GLN A 121 -16.75 -5.89 -0.44
C GLN A 121 -17.71 -5.07 -1.33
N GLY A 122 -18.59 -5.76 -2.04
CA GLY A 122 -19.46 -5.16 -3.06
C GLY A 122 -20.39 -4.08 -2.54
N THR A 123 -20.83 -4.16 -1.28
CA THR A 123 -21.73 -3.18 -0.67
C THR A 123 -21.09 -1.82 -0.43
N LEU A 124 -19.77 -1.79 -0.17
CA LEU A 124 -19.05 -0.58 0.18
C LEU A 124 -18.22 -0.02 -0.99
N PHE A 125 -17.66 -0.91 -1.80
CA PHE A 125 -16.68 -0.57 -2.82
C PHE A 125 -17.17 -0.83 -4.26
N GLY A 126 -18.41 -1.31 -4.43
CA GLY A 126 -19.03 -1.56 -5.72
C GLY A 126 -19.04 -3.03 -6.15
N LYS A 127 -19.89 -3.34 -7.15
CA LYS A 127 -20.24 -4.71 -7.54
C LYS A 127 -19.08 -5.61 -7.97
N ASN A 128 -17.95 -5.04 -8.38
CA ASN A 128 -16.83 -5.80 -8.94
C ASN A 128 -15.82 -6.26 -7.87
N VAL A 129 -15.94 -5.81 -6.61
CA VAL A 129 -15.06 -6.19 -5.51
C VAL A 129 -15.45 -7.57 -4.96
N ILE A 130 -15.12 -8.62 -5.71
CA ILE A 130 -15.46 -10.01 -5.39
C ILE A 130 -14.34 -10.68 -4.60
N GLY A 131 -13.09 -10.49 -5.00
CA GLY A 131 -11.92 -11.05 -4.34
C GLY A 131 -11.48 -10.24 -3.13
N GLY A 132 -11.59 -8.92 -3.21
CA GLY A 132 -11.17 -8.01 -2.16
C GLY A 132 -10.73 -6.65 -2.69
N ALA A 133 -10.16 -5.84 -1.80
CA ALA A 133 -9.66 -4.51 -2.14
C ALA A 133 -8.29 -4.27 -1.51
N VAL A 134 -7.47 -3.46 -2.17
CA VAL A 134 -6.22 -2.92 -1.65
C VAL A 134 -6.38 -1.41 -1.59
N SER A 135 -6.26 -0.83 -0.40
CA SER A 135 -6.33 0.61 -0.17
C SER A 135 -4.95 1.14 0.14
N LEU A 136 -4.48 2.08 -0.65
CA LEU A 136 -3.25 2.84 -0.46
C LEU A 136 -3.62 4.21 0.09
N ILE A 137 -3.18 4.51 1.30
CA ILE A 137 -3.51 5.76 1.99
C ILE A 137 -2.24 6.60 2.09
N SER A 138 -2.24 7.76 1.47
CA SER A 138 -1.12 8.69 1.48
C SER A 138 -0.99 9.42 2.82
N LYS A 139 0.25 9.70 3.24
CA LYS A 139 0.49 10.59 4.39
C LYS A 139 -0.09 11.98 4.11
N LYS A 140 -0.76 12.55 5.09
CA LYS A 140 -1.21 13.93 5.02
C LYS A 140 -0.02 14.89 5.09
N PRO A 141 -0.14 16.11 4.52
CA PRO A 141 0.86 17.16 4.74
C PRO A 141 1.05 17.45 6.22
N THR A 142 2.29 17.73 6.61
CA THR A 142 2.68 18.02 8.00
C THR A 142 2.70 19.52 8.26
N GLU A 143 2.49 19.93 9.52
CA GLU A 143 2.67 21.33 9.94
C GLU A 143 4.14 21.72 9.91
N GLU A 144 5.01 20.84 10.43
CA GLU A 144 6.45 21.04 10.38
C GLU A 144 7.02 20.71 9.00
N THR A 145 8.06 21.45 8.61
CA THR A 145 8.75 21.15 7.35
C THR A 145 9.52 19.86 7.46
N VAL A 146 9.10 18.86 6.69
CA VAL A 146 9.75 17.56 6.57
C VAL A 146 10.33 17.41 5.17
N MET A 147 11.61 17.02 5.10
CA MET A 147 12.29 16.66 3.85
C MET A 147 12.84 15.26 3.98
N LYS A 148 12.50 14.38 3.04
CA LYS A 148 13.03 13.02 2.94
C LYS A 148 13.61 12.85 1.55
N PHE A 149 14.84 12.33 1.47
CA PHE A 149 15.49 12.01 0.21
C PHE A 149 16.14 10.64 0.34
N GLU A 150 15.91 9.78 -0.63
CA GLU A 150 16.39 8.40 -0.65
C GLU A 150 16.95 8.07 -2.04
N GLY A 151 18.14 7.47 -2.06
CA GLY A 151 18.77 6.94 -3.26
C GLY A 151 19.09 5.47 -3.06
N THR A 152 18.67 4.61 -3.98
CA THR A 152 18.94 3.17 -3.95
C THR A 152 19.68 2.77 -5.20
N VAL A 153 20.72 1.95 -5.04
CA VAL A 153 21.42 1.26 -6.12
C VAL A 153 21.39 -0.24 -5.86
N GLY A 154 21.13 -1.01 -6.89
CA GLY A 154 20.96 -2.46 -6.76
C GLY A 154 21.52 -3.23 -7.95
N ASN A 155 21.28 -4.53 -7.97
CA ASN A 155 21.63 -5.41 -9.06
C ASN A 155 20.81 -5.09 -10.32
N LEU A 156 21.29 -5.49 -11.50
CA LEU A 156 20.67 -5.22 -12.80
C LEU A 156 20.56 -3.72 -13.12
N ASP A 157 21.61 -2.96 -12.79
CA ASP A 157 21.68 -1.50 -12.93
C ASP A 157 20.47 -0.77 -12.33
N GLU A 158 19.91 -1.35 -11.26
CA GLU A 158 18.81 -0.72 -10.54
C GLU A 158 19.27 0.58 -9.90
N ARG A 159 18.56 1.64 -10.23
CA ARG A 159 18.74 2.98 -9.65
C ARG A 159 17.38 3.55 -9.32
N SER A 160 17.20 3.93 -8.08
CA SER A 160 15.99 4.59 -7.61
C SER A 160 16.34 5.87 -6.88
N VAL A 161 15.57 6.91 -7.15
CA VAL A 161 15.65 8.20 -6.44
C VAL A 161 14.25 8.58 -6.04
N ARG A 162 14.07 8.91 -4.77
CA ARG A 162 12.79 9.31 -4.19
C ARG A 162 13.00 10.57 -3.37
N GLY A 163 12.02 11.42 -3.35
CA GLY A 163 12.07 12.64 -2.53
C GLY A 163 10.68 13.09 -2.11
N LEU A 164 10.65 13.70 -0.96
CA LEU A 164 9.46 14.27 -0.33
C LEU A 164 9.83 15.60 0.29
N ILE A 165 8.98 16.59 0.10
CA ILE A 165 8.93 17.79 0.90
C ILE A 165 7.48 18.04 1.32
N SER A 166 7.27 18.25 2.60
CA SER A 166 5.97 18.54 3.21
C SER A 166 6.13 19.66 4.22
N GLY A 167 5.14 20.51 4.37
CA GLY A 167 5.17 21.58 5.36
C GLY A 167 4.09 22.62 5.16
N GLU A 168 4.11 23.63 6.02
CA GLU A 168 3.23 24.80 5.94
C GLU A 168 3.66 25.70 4.76
N LEU A 169 2.72 26.03 3.89
CA LEU A 169 2.89 26.93 2.75
C LEU A 169 2.42 28.36 3.06
N ALA A 170 1.38 28.47 3.88
CA ALA A 170 0.83 29.71 4.40
C ALA A 170 0.04 29.39 5.66
N GLU A 171 -0.37 30.41 6.43
CA GLU A 171 -1.14 30.24 7.66
C GLU A 171 -2.34 29.28 7.45
N ASN A 172 -2.32 28.14 8.15
CA ASN A 172 -3.30 27.04 8.03
C ASN A 172 -3.40 26.38 6.64
N VAL A 173 -2.40 26.54 5.77
CA VAL A 173 -2.31 25.89 4.47
C VAL A 173 -1.09 25.01 4.42
N TYR A 174 -1.31 23.72 4.35
CA TYR A 174 -0.25 22.70 4.31
C TYR A 174 -0.17 22.07 2.94
N GLY A 175 1.04 21.79 2.48
CA GLY A 175 1.26 21.18 1.19
C GLY A 175 2.36 20.14 1.22
N LYS A 176 2.27 19.20 0.27
CA LYS A 176 3.23 18.11 0.12
C LYS A 176 3.51 17.89 -1.36
N VAL A 177 4.78 17.64 -1.67
CA VAL A 177 5.22 17.17 -2.99
C VAL A 177 6.12 15.97 -2.78
N SER A 178 5.79 14.87 -3.44
CA SER A 178 6.64 13.69 -3.49
C SER A 178 6.93 13.30 -4.94
N PHE A 179 8.10 12.72 -5.17
CA PHE A 179 8.47 12.15 -6.45
C PHE A 179 9.22 10.85 -6.25
N SER A 180 9.04 9.93 -7.17
CA SER A 180 9.79 8.68 -7.26
C SER A 180 10.18 8.42 -8.70
N SER A 181 11.42 7.97 -8.89
CA SER A 181 11.92 7.51 -10.18
C SER A 181 12.74 6.26 -9.96
N ARG A 182 12.35 5.16 -10.62
CA ARG A 182 13.04 3.87 -10.55
C ARG A 182 13.35 3.40 -11.95
N ARG A 183 14.59 2.95 -12.15
CA ARG A 183 15.05 2.29 -13.36
C ARG A 183 15.75 1.00 -12.99
N ARG A 184 15.50 -0.05 -13.78
CA ARG A 184 16.13 -1.35 -13.63
C ARG A 184 16.16 -2.03 -14.98
N ASP A 185 17.26 -2.74 -15.29
CA ASP A 185 17.35 -3.55 -16.48
C ASP A 185 16.59 -4.88 -16.35
N GLY A 186 16.14 -5.44 -17.47
CA GLY A 186 15.47 -6.73 -17.50
C GLY A 186 16.42 -7.91 -17.24
N TYR A 187 15.85 -9.08 -16.95
CA TYR A 187 16.61 -10.33 -16.79
C TYR A 187 17.01 -10.96 -18.13
N VAL A 188 16.49 -10.47 -19.24
CA VAL A 188 16.70 -11.02 -20.58
C VAL A 188 17.13 -9.89 -21.51
N ASP A 189 18.29 -10.04 -22.12
CA ASP A 189 18.74 -9.19 -23.23
C ASP A 189 17.93 -9.55 -24.47
N SER A 190 17.34 -8.57 -25.13
CA SER A 190 16.58 -8.72 -26.38
C SER A 190 17.42 -8.34 -27.59
#